data_474a5f946ed18b6728637df32961c480
#
_entry.id   474a5f946ed18b6728637df32961c480
#
_cell.length_a   1.000
_cell.length_b   1.000
_cell.length_c   1.000
_cell.angle_alpha   90.00
_cell.angle_beta   90.00
_cell.angle_gamma   90.00
#
_symmetry.space_group_name_H-M   'P 1'
#
loop_
_entity.id
_entity.type
_entity.pdbx_description
1 polymer ?
#
loop_
_entity_poly.entity_id
_entity_poly.type
_entity_poly.pdbx_seq_one_letter_code
_entity_poly.pdbx_strand_id
1 'polypeptide(L)'
;MKRSVTLRGETFVFSDLRELMARANEPKAGDRLAGIAASSERERVAAKMALAEVPLHSFLDEPLIEDDVTGLIVSSLDHQAFAAIRSLTVGELRELVLTSSFASEWERGLKGALTPEMVASAARIMSARDLMTAAAPLRAVTKCRNTMGGRGVLGVRVQPNHPTDDIAGVLLSALDGLLFGCGDAVIGVNPAGDSIENVVALEHALHDLISAVGVPTQSCVLAHFTTQLEALERGAPVDLLFQSIGGTEATNAGFGVTLQGLAEGLEAVLASHVGRDGFIGDNVMYFETGQGTALSVDGHGGIDQLTCEARAYGVARAFDPFLVNSVVGFIGPEYLANEREIMRAGLEDHFMGKLLGLPMGIDICYTNHVEANQDTTDQLLILLATAGCNFVMGVPGSDDVMLNYQSTSYHDAAGVRELVGACPAPEFEEWLEQTGIYEGGKLSELAATGPDSLLAFTNSVKELGL
;
A
#
# COMPACT_ATOMS: atom_id res chain seq x y z
N MET A 1 0.45 8.75 -31.06
CA MET A 1 0.09 8.21 -32.43
C MET A 1 -1.35 7.74 -32.40
N LYS A 2 -2.21 8.14 -33.39
CA LYS A 2 -3.62 7.65 -33.45
C LYS A 2 -3.68 6.13 -33.59
N ARG A 3 -4.48 5.51 -32.73
CA ARG A 3 -4.74 4.06 -32.75
C ARG A 3 -6.22 3.82 -33.05
N SER A 4 -6.54 2.82 -33.86
CA SER A 4 -7.92 2.52 -34.21
C SER A 4 -8.20 1.02 -34.24
N VAL A 5 -9.40 0.66 -33.82
CA VAL A 5 -9.90 -0.74 -33.86
C VAL A 5 -11.32 -0.73 -34.39
N THR A 6 -11.60 -1.66 -35.31
CA THR A 6 -12.97 -1.92 -35.77
C THR A 6 -13.54 -3.14 -35.07
N LEU A 7 -14.61 -2.95 -34.30
CA LEU A 7 -15.30 -4.00 -33.57
C LEU A 7 -16.76 -4.06 -34.02
N ARG A 8 -17.17 -5.20 -34.59
CA ARG A 8 -18.54 -5.43 -35.08
C ARG A 8 -19.08 -4.33 -36.03
N GLY A 9 -18.21 -3.83 -36.93
CA GLY A 9 -18.57 -2.80 -37.91
C GLY A 9 -18.51 -1.36 -37.43
N GLU A 10 -18.19 -1.13 -36.16
CA GLU A 10 -17.98 0.19 -35.57
C GLU A 10 -16.48 0.42 -35.38
N THR A 11 -15.97 1.58 -35.81
CA THR A 11 -14.56 1.93 -35.68
C THR A 11 -14.37 2.92 -34.54
N PHE A 12 -13.55 2.53 -33.56
CA PHE A 12 -13.12 3.35 -32.44
C PHE A 12 -11.73 3.89 -32.73
N VAL A 13 -11.53 5.17 -32.45
CA VAL A 13 -10.26 5.87 -32.69
C VAL A 13 -9.83 6.56 -31.41
N PHE A 14 -8.60 6.31 -30.99
CA PHE A 14 -7.97 6.91 -29.82
C PHE A 14 -6.87 7.85 -30.27
N SER A 15 -6.88 9.09 -29.77
CA SER A 15 -6.01 10.17 -30.24
C SER A 15 -4.54 9.97 -29.86
N ASP A 16 -4.33 9.45 -28.65
CA ASP A 16 -3.02 9.26 -28.03
C ASP A 16 -3.04 8.09 -27.04
N LEU A 17 -1.90 7.83 -26.41
CA LEU A 17 -1.74 6.74 -25.45
C LEU A 17 -2.51 7.02 -24.15
N ARG A 18 -2.58 8.27 -23.69
CA ARG A 18 -3.30 8.66 -22.48
C ARG A 18 -4.80 8.38 -22.60
N GLU A 19 -5.43 8.82 -23.69
CA GLU A 19 -6.84 8.51 -23.95
C GLU A 19 -7.06 6.98 -24.06
N LEU A 20 -6.19 6.27 -24.77
CA LEU A 20 -6.29 4.83 -24.92
C LEU A 20 -6.25 4.11 -23.55
N MET A 21 -5.34 4.52 -22.67
CA MET A 21 -5.21 3.97 -21.31
C MET A 21 -6.49 4.22 -20.50
N ALA A 22 -7.01 5.45 -20.52
CA ALA A 22 -8.23 5.81 -19.78
C ALA A 22 -9.46 5.04 -20.29
N ARG A 23 -9.64 4.93 -21.63
CA ARG A 23 -10.77 4.19 -22.23
C ARG A 23 -10.67 2.67 -22.01
N ALA A 24 -9.47 2.13 -21.86
CA ALA A 24 -9.27 0.71 -21.57
C ALA A 24 -9.48 0.33 -20.09
N ASN A 25 -9.56 1.32 -19.18
CA ASN A 25 -9.70 1.06 -17.75
C ASN A 25 -11.03 0.36 -17.40
N GLU A 26 -11.02 -0.43 -16.33
CA GLU A 26 -12.26 -0.98 -15.76
C GLU A 26 -13.16 0.17 -15.27
N PRO A 27 -14.49 -0.02 -15.20
CA PRO A 27 -15.39 1.04 -14.76
C PRO A 27 -15.05 1.49 -13.34
N LYS A 28 -14.78 2.80 -13.20
CA LYS A 28 -14.56 3.46 -11.91
C LYS A 28 -15.29 4.79 -11.87
N ALA A 29 -15.82 5.15 -10.71
CA ALA A 29 -16.59 6.38 -10.55
C ALA A 29 -15.75 7.62 -10.83
N GLY A 30 -14.50 7.66 -10.35
CA GLY A 30 -13.61 8.80 -10.55
C GLY A 30 -13.32 9.09 -12.02
N ASP A 31 -13.01 8.08 -12.82
CA ASP A 31 -12.78 8.26 -14.26
C ASP A 31 -14.05 8.73 -14.99
N ARG A 32 -15.23 8.30 -14.53
CA ARG A 32 -16.51 8.82 -15.05
C ARG A 32 -16.73 10.28 -14.69
N LEU A 33 -16.43 10.64 -13.43
CA LEU A 33 -16.53 12.02 -12.94
C LEU A 33 -15.60 12.95 -13.72
N ALA A 34 -14.37 12.51 -13.99
CA ALA A 34 -13.40 13.24 -14.80
C ALA A 34 -13.71 13.26 -16.31
N GLY A 35 -14.72 12.52 -16.77
CA GLY A 35 -15.13 12.46 -18.19
C GLY A 35 -14.17 11.71 -19.10
N ILE A 36 -13.24 10.92 -18.53
CA ILE A 36 -12.20 10.20 -19.28
C ILE A 36 -12.51 8.71 -19.45
N ALA A 37 -13.49 8.17 -18.71
CA ALA A 37 -13.92 6.78 -18.84
C ALA A 37 -14.48 6.47 -20.24
N ALA A 38 -14.42 5.19 -20.63
CA ALA A 38 -15.10 4.73 -21.84
C ALA A 38 -16.60 5.04 -21.79
N SER A 39 -17.16 5.50 -22.92
CA SER A 39 -18.58 5.83 -23.06
C SER A 39 -19.48 4.59 -23.14
N SER A 40 -18.90 3.42 -23.41
CA SER A 40 -19.60 2.14 -23.51
C SER A 40 -18.65 0.95 -23.27
N GLU A 41 -19.23 -0.19 -22.90
CA GLU A 41 -18.49 -1.46 -22.81
C GLU A 41 -17.82 -1.85 -24.14
N ARG A 42 -18.46 -1.49 -25.27
CA ARG A 42 -17.91 -1.77 -26.60
C ARG A 42 -16.66 -0.94 -26.87
N GLU A 43 -16.67 0.34 -26.52
CA GLU A 43 -15.49 1.22 -26.60
C GLU A 43 -14.36 0.69 -25.69
N ARG A 44 -14.68 0.28 -24.43
CA ARG A 44 -13.69 -0.28 -23.52
C ARG A 44 -13.03 -1.54 -24.09
N VAL A 45 -13.81 -2.46 -24.66
CA VAL A 45 -13.27 -3.68 -25.29
C VAL A 45 -12.38 -3.30 -26.48
N ALA A 46 -12.80 -2.35 -27.33
CA ALA A 46 -11.99 -1.88 -28.46
C ALA A 46 -10.67 -1.23 -27.95
N ALA A 47 -10.73 -0.45 -26.87
CA ALA A 47 -9.55 0.15 -26.26
C ALA A 47 -8.60 -0.92 -25.71
N LYS A 48 -9.11 -1.93 -25.02
CA LYS A 48 -8.28 -3.06 -24.53
C LYS A 48 -7.62 -3.83 -25.67
N MET A 49 -8.33 -4.06 -26.77
CA MET A 49 -7.77 -4.68 -27.98
C MET A 49 -6.64 -3.84 -28.57
N ALA A 50 -6.85 -2.51 -28.72
CA ALA A 50 -5.81 -1.61 -29.21
C ALA A 50 -4.60 -1.55 -28.27
N LEU A 51 -4.85 -1.52 -26.96
CA LEU A 51 -3.81 -1.44 -25.93
C LEU A 51 -2.94 -2.70 -25.93
N ALA A 52 -3.54 -3.88 -26.09
CA ALA A 52 -2.82 -5.15 -26.14
C ALA A 52 -1.73 -5.20 -27.21
N GLU A 53 -1.91 -4.44 -28.31
CA GLU A 53 -0.97 -4.38 -29.45
C GLU A 53 0.09 -3.25 -29.27
N VAL A 54 0.07 -2.48 -28.20
CA VAL A 54 1.02 -1.38 -27.97
C VAL A 54 2.37 -1.95 -27.52
N PRO A 55 3.47 -1.66 -28.23
CA PRO A 55 4.81 -2.04 -27.79
C PRO A 55 5.22 -1.27 -26.53
N LEU A 56 5.95 -1.91 -25.61
CA LEU A 56 6.36 -1.31 -24.33
C LEU A 56 7.21 -0.05 -24.50
N HIS A 57 8.07 0.02 -25.54
CA HIS A 57 8.85 1.24 -25.78
C HIS A 57 7.99 2.47 -26.05
N SER A 58 6.73 2.29 -26.50
CA SER A 58 5.82 3.42 -26.77
C SER A 58 5.53 4.25 -25.52
N PHE A 59 5.61 3.66 -24.31
CA PHE A 59 5.40 4.38 -23.05
C PHE A 59 6.56 5.35 -22.72
N LEU A 60 7.75 5.11 -23.27
CA LEU A 60 8.88 6.03 -23.16
C LEU A 60 8.91 7.06 -24.31
N ASP A 61 8.47 6.66 -25.50
CA ASP A 61 8.45 7.52 -26.70
C ASP A 61 7.28 8.52 -26.68
N GLU A 62 6.19 8.20 -25.96
CA GLU A 62 4.95 8.98 -25.86
C GLU A 62 4.52 9.04 -24.37
N PRO A 63 5.23 9.82 -23.52
CA PRO A 63 4.89 9.95 -22.12
C PRO A 63 3.48 10.49 -21.93
N LEU A 64 2.75 9.98 -20.94
CA LEU A 64 1.35 10.38 -20.68
C LEU A 64 1.25 11.81 -20.15
N ILE A 65 2.27 12.24 -19.41
CA ILE A 65 2.45 13.59 -18.87
C ILE A 65 3.95 13.87 -18.75
N GLU A 66 4.36 15.12 -18.89
CA GLU A 66 5.73 15.58 -18.69
C GLU A 66 5.79 16.36 -17.37
N ASP A 67 6.33 15.74 -16.33
CA ASP A 67 6.48 16.30 -14.99
C ASP A 67 7.71 15.70 -14.28
N ASP A 68 8.00 16.15 -13.05
CA ASP A 68 9.13 15.63 -12.25
C ASP A 68 8.98 14.13 -11.92
N VAL A 69 7.74 13.65 -11.73
CA VAL A 69 7.45 12.22 -11.51
C VAL A 69 7.81 11.39 -12.73
N THR A 70 7.52 11.88 -13.95
CA THR A 70 7.96 11.23 -15.19
C THR A 70 9.49 11.18 -15.26
N GLY A 71 10.16 12.29 -14.91
CA GLY A 71 11.62 12.33 -14.83
C GLY A 71 12.19 11.29 -13.88
N LEU A 72 11.61 11.16 -12.70
CA LEU A 72 11.98 10.16 -11.69
C LEU A 72 11.79 8.72 -12.19
N ILE A 73 10.61 8.42 -12.77
CA ILE A 73 10.28 7.09 -13.31
C ILE A 73 11.27 6.67 -14.38
N VAL A 74 11.58 7.56 -15.33
CA VAL A 74 12.52 7.27 -16.42
C VAL A 74 13.96 7.11 -15.92
N SER A 75 14.40 7.93 -14.98
CA SER A 75 15.75 7.83 -14.39
C SER A 75 15.94 6.59 -13.52
N SER A 76 14.86 6.05 -12.93
CA SER A 76 14.87 4.85 -12.11
C SER A 76 14.76 3.55 -12.91
N LEU A 77 14.54 3.63 -14.22
CA LEU A 77 14.39 2.46 -15.09
C LEU A 77 15.75 1.79 -15.33
N ASP A 78 15.81 0.47 -15.16
CA ASP A 78 16.94 -0.33 -15.66
C ASP A 78 16.86 -0.45 -17.19
N HIS A 79 17.51 0.49 -17.88
CA HIS A 79 17.52 0.53 -19.35
C HIS A 79 18.15 -0.71 -19.98
N GLN A 80 19.10 -1.38 -19.31
CA GLN A 80 19.71 -2.60 -19.80
C GLN A 80 18.73 -3.78 -19.75
N ALA A 81 18.05 -3.95 -18.61
CA ALA A 81 17.02 -4.97 -18.47
C ALA A 81 15.80 -4.67 -19.38
N PHE A 82 15.41 -3.40 -19.50
CA PHE A 82 14.33 -2.98 -20.42
C PHE A 82 14.62 -3.28 -21.88
N ALA A 83 15.88 -3.17 -22.34
CA ALA A 83 16.24 -3.46 -23.73
C ALA A 83 15.85 -4.87 -24.17
N ALA A 84 15.77 -5.84 -23.25
CA ALA A 84 15.39 -7.20 -23.53
C ALA A 84 13.87 -7.38 -23.81
N ILE A 85 13.04 -6.49 -23.26
CA ILE A 85 11.56 -6.58 -23.32
C ILE A 85 10.92 -5.42 -24.10
N ARG A 86 11.67 -4.43 -24.52
CA ARG A 86 11.17 -3.17 -25.11
C ARG A 86 10.26 -3.36 -26.33
N SER A 87 10.44 -4.44 -27.08
CA SER A 87 9.65 -4.75 -28.28
C SER A 87 8.41 -5.60 -28.00
N LEU A 88 8.27 -6.13 -26.78
CA LEU A 88 7.05 -6.85 -26.40
C LEU A 88 5.88 -5.88 -26.43
N THR A 89 4.73 -6.39 -26.83
CA THR A 89 3.45 -5.68 -26.68
C THR A 89 2.91 -5.82 -25.25
N VAL A 90 1.94 -5.00 -24.88
CA VAL A 90 1.23 -5.13 -23.60
C VAL A 90 0.60 -6.51 -23.46
N GLY A 91 0.06 -7.07 -24.55
CA GLY A 91 -0.48 -8.42 -24.58
C GLY A 91 0.58 -9.49 -24.30
N GLU A 92 1.76 -9.38 -24.91
CA GLU A 92 2.89 -10.27 -24.66
C GLU A 92 3.47 -10.10 -23.25
N LEU A 93 3.49 -8.89 -22.70
CA LEU A 93 3.84 -8.66 -21.28
C LEU A 93 2.85 -9.39 -20.37
N ARG A 94 1.54 -9.29 -20.62
CA ARG A 94 0.53 -10.04 -19.87
C ARG A 94 0.80 -11.55 -19.90
N GLU A 95 1.10 -12.12 -21.08
CA GLU A 95 1.42 -13.55 -21.17
C GLU A 95 2.71 -13.90 -20.40
N LEU A 96 3.73 -13.06 -20.48
CA LEU A 96 5.00 -13.24 -19.79
C LEU A 96 4.80 -13.30 -18.26
N VAL A 97 4.06 -12.35 -17.67
CA VAL A 97 3.87 -12.29 -16.20
C VAL A 97 3.04 -13.47 -15.65
N LEU A 98 2.34 -14.20 -16.52
CA LEU A 98 1.57 -15.39 -16.16
C LEU A 98 2.34 -16.71 -16.34
N THR A 99 3.57 -16.66 -16.85
CA THR A 99 4.39 -17.87 -16.97
C THR A 99 4.91 -18.34 -15.61
N SER A 100 5.12 -19.63 -15.46
CA SER A 100 5.69 -20.21 -14.24
C SER A 100 7.15 -19.81 -13.98
N SER A 101 7.88 -19.36 -15.00
CA SER A 101 9.27 -18.88 -14.92
C SER A 101 9.38 -17.42 -14.49
N PHE A 102 8.29 -16.63 -14.60
CA PHE A 102 8.32 -15.19 -14.46
C PHE A 102 8.92 -14.72 -13.15
N ALA A 103 8.54 -15.31 -12.03
CA ALA A 103 9.06 -14.89 -10.71
C ALA A 103 10.59 -14.98 -10.66
N SER A 104 11.19 -16.00 -11.25
CA SER A 104 12.65 -16.16 -11.33
C SER A 104 13.31 -15.15 -12.27
N GLU A 105 12.66 -14.77 -13.36
CA GLU A 105 13.14 -13.75 -14.29
C GLU A 105 13.02 -12.35 -13.69
N TRP A 106 11.93 -12.12 -12.96
CA TRP A 106 11.67 -10.87 -12.23
C TRP A 106 12.74 -10.61 -11.16
N GLU A 107 13.06 -11.61 -10.33
CA GLU A 107 14.14 -11.52 -9.33
C GLU A 107 15.52 -11.28 -9.97
N ARG A 108 15.77 -11.82 -11.16
CA ARG A 108 17.05 -11.66 -11.87
C ARG A 108 17.23 -10.30 -12.54
N GLY A 109 16.19 -9.43 -12.51
CA GLY A 109 16.32 -8.06 -13.00
C GLY A 109 15.08 -7.47 -13.67
N LEU A 110 14.07 -8.25 -14.09
CA LEU A 110 12.91 -7.67 -14.76
C LEU A 110 12.09 -6.71 -13.87
N LYS A 111 12.19 -6.79 -12.53
CA LYS A 111 11.54 -5.84 -11.62
C LYS A 111 11.95 -4.39 -11.87
N GLY A 112 13.21 -4.14 -12.30
CA GLY A 112 13.70 -2.82 -12.66
C GLY A 112 13.41 -2.40 -14.10
N ALA A 113 12.93 -3.31 -14.94
CA ALA A 113 12.74 -3.10 -16.37
C ALA A 113 11.37 -2.50 -16.75
N LEU A 114 10.44 -2.37 -15.81
CA LEU A 114 9.08 -1.93 -16.06
C LEU A 114 8.83 -0.54 -15.48
N THR A 115 8.18 0.32 -16.27
CA THR A 115 7.60 1.55 -15.74
C THR A 115 6.21 1.31 -15.16
N PRO A 116 5.73 2.18 -14.27
CA PRO A 116 4.36 2.11 -13.75
C PRO A 116 3.28 2.04 -14.83
N GLU A 117 3.44 2.81 -15.90
CA GLU A 117 2.47 2.85 -17.01
C GLU A 117 2.40 1.51 -17.75
N MET A 118 3.54 0.83 -17.95
CA MET A 118 3.58 -0.50 -18.55
C MET A 118 2.84 -1.52 -17.68
N VAL A 119 3.07 -1.47 -16.36
CA VAL A 119 2.40 -2.36 -15.40
C VAL A 119 0.91 -2.08 -15.35
N ALA A 120 0.50 -0.81 -15.28
CA ALA A 120 -0.90 -0.40 -15.31
C ALA A 120 -1.59 -0.80 -16.63
N SER A 121 -0.87 -0.78 -17.76
CA SER A 121 -1.42 -1.23 -19.05
C SER A 121 -1.73 -2.73 -19.06
N ALA A 122 -0.84 -3.54 -18.49
CA ALA A 122 -1.05 -4.99 -18.36
C ALA A 122 -2.23 -5.29 -17.42
N ALA A 123 -2.35 -4.61 -16.28
CA ALA A 123 -3.43 -4.79 -15.32
C ALA A 123 -4.83 -4.66 -15.96
N ARG A 124 -5.00 -3.71 -16.91
CA ARG A 124 -6.27 -3.45 -17.59
C ARG A 124 -6.80 -4.61 -18.43
N ILE A 125 -5.90 -5.44 -18.96
CA ILE A 125 -6.24 -6.59 -19.82
C ILE A 125 -6.18 -7.93 -19.07
N MET A 126 -6.05 -7.88 -17.72
CA MET A 126 -5.99 -9.05 -16.84
C MET A 126 -7.30 -9.22 -16.07
N SER A 127 -7.73 -10.46 -15.86
CA SER A 127 -8.80 -10.79 -14.93
C SER A 127 -8.31 -10.69 -13.46
N ALA A 128 -9.23 -10.64 -12.49
CA ALA A 128 -8.86 -10.69 -11.07
C ALA A 128 -7.98 -11.90 -10.73
N ARG A 129 -8.31 -13.09 -11.30
CA ARG A 129 -7.50 -14.28 -11.12
C ARG A 129 -6.10 -14.13 -11.71
N ASP A 130 -5.97 -13.49 -12.88
CA ASP A 130 -4.66 -13.27 -13.53
C ASP A 130 -3.79 -12.34 -12.66
N LEU A 131 -4.37 -11.24 -12.10
CA LEU A 131 -3.68 -10.33 -11.20
C LEU A 131 -3.13 -11.06 -9.96
N MET A 132 -3.97 -11.87 -9.32
CA MET A 132 -3.56 -12.66 -8.16
C MET A 132 -2.48 -13.70 -8.52
N THR A 133 -2.66 -14.43 -9.63
CA THR A 133 -1.72 -15.45 -10.07
C THR A 133 -0.34 -14.89 -10.37
N ALA A 134 -0.29 -13.71 -10.99
CA ALA A 134 0.98 -13.05 -11.31
C ALA A 134 1.66 -12.46 -10.06
N ALA A 135 0.90 -11.89 -9.12
CA ALA A 135 1.43 -11.28 -7.90
C ALA A 135 1.90 -12.30 -6.85
N ALA A 136 1.16 -13.40 -6.69
CA ALA A 136 1.37 -14.37 -5.60
C ALA A 136 2.81 -14.94 -5.48
N PRO A 137 3.57 -15.21 -6.54
CA PRO A 137 4.94 -15.71 -6.41
C PRO A 137 5.99 -14.63 -6.13
N LEU A 138 5.67 -13.34 -6.32
CA LEU A 138 6.62 -12.24 -6.17
C LEU A 138 6.85 -11.91 -4.69
N ARG A 139 8.09 -11.59 -4.33
CA ARG A 139 8.48 -11.25 -2.95
C ARG A 139 9.17 -9.89 -2.90
N ALA A 140 8.63 -8.99 -2.09
CA ALA A 140 9.27 -7.73 -1.73
C ALA A 140 9.59 -7.80 -0.23
N VAL A 141 10.83 -8.14 0.07
CA VAL A 141 11.31 -8.30 1.46
C VAL A 141 11.97 -7.01 1.90
N THR A 142 11.52 -6.47 3.03
CA THR A 142 12.02 -5.23 3.62
C THR A 142 12.36 -5.43 5.09
N LYS A 143 13.24 -4.59 5.64
CA LYS A 143 13.72 -4.68 7.00
C LYS A 143 13.79 -3.30 7.66
N CYS A 144 13.23 -3.21 8.87
CA CYS A 144 13.40 -2.09 9.79
C CYS A 144 13.76 -2.66 11.17
N ARG A 145 12.81 -2.85 12.08
CA ARG A 145 13.02 -3.58 13.34
C ARG A 145 12.70 -5.07 13.21
N ASN A 146 12.00 -5.46 12.16
CA ASN A 146 11.71 -6.86 11.80
C ASN A 146 11.77 -7.04 10.28
N THR A 147 11.54 -8.27 9.81
CA THR A 147 11.61 -8.66 8.40
C THR A 147 10.20 -8.89 7.85
N MET A 148 9.76 -8.05 6.93
CA MET A 148 8.46 -8.15 6.26
C MET A 148 8.55 -8.77 4.87
N GLY A 149 7.44 -9.29 4.34
CA GLY A 149 7.29 -9.74 2.95
C GLY A 149 7.96 -11.06 2.60
N GLY A 150 8.40 -11.83 3.61
CA GLY A 150 8.88 -13.19 3.44
C GLY A 150 7.80 -14.15 2.92
N ARG A 151 8.21 -15.35 2.52
CA ARG A 151 7.26 -16.36 2.04
C ARG A 151 6.33 -16.82 3.17
N GLY A 152 5.02 -16.70 2.96
CA GLY A 152 4.00 -17.08 3.94
C GLY A 152 3.78 -16.03 5.05
N VAL A 153 4.50 -14.90 5.00
CA VAL A 153 4.30 -13.81 5.94
C VAL A 153 3.16 -12.91 5.43
N LEU A 154 2.19 -12.63 6.31
CA LEU A 154 1.18 -11.60 6.16
C LEU A 154 1.26 -10.70 7.39
N GLY A 155 1.83 -9.52 7.26
CA GLY A 155 1.89 -8.54 8.32
C GLY A 155 0.55 -7.87 8.61
N VAL A 156 0.44 -7.26 9.79
CA VAL A 156 -0.73 -6.45 10.15
C VAL A 156 -0.24 -5.13 10.76
N ARG A 157 -0.68 -4.01 10.18
CA ARG A 157 -0.56 -2.72 10.84
C ARG A 157 -1.62 -2.63 11.93
N VAL A 158 -1.23 -2.33 13.15
CA VAL A 158 -2.14 -1.90 14.21
C VAL A 158 -2.37 -0.40 14.07
N GLN A 159 -3.65 0.00 13.95
CA GLN A 159 -4.06 1.42 13.86
C GLN A 159 -4.88 1.79 15.10
N PRO A 160 -4.24 2.20 16.19
CA PRO A 160 -4.89 2.48 17.47
C PRO A 160 -5.32 3.95 17.54
N ASN A 161 -6.02 4.45 16.52
CA ASN A 161 -6.45 5.84 16.45
C ASN A 161 -7.40 6.19 17.60
N HIS A 162 -7.26 7.41 18.13
CA HIS A 162 -8.13 7.93 19.17
C HIS A 162 -8.64 9.33 18.80
N PRO A 163 -9.95 9.65 18.94
CA PRO A 163 -10.53 10.90 18.46
C PRO A 163 -9.97 12.18 19.09
N THR A 164 -9.28 12.06 20.20
CA THR A 164 -8.67 13.19 20.94
C THR A 164 -7.19 12.97 21.24
N ASP A 165 -6.55 11.99 20.58
CA ASP A 165 -5.15 11.60 20.81
C ASP A 165 -4.83 11.32 22.30
N ASP A 166 -5.81 10.77 23.05
CA ASP A 166 -5.57 10.34 24.42
C ASP A 166 -4.55 9.20 24.46
N ILE A 167 -3.41 9.46 25.05
CA ILE A 167 -2.27 8.52 25.06
C ILE A 167 -2.67 7.18 25.66
N ALA A 168 -3.41 7.16 26.78
CA ALA A 168 -3.82 5.91 27.40
C ALA A 168 -4.74 5.10 26.48
N GLY A 169 -5.69 5.78 25.80
CA GLY A 169 -6.57 5.16 24.82
C GLY A 169 -5.82 4.58 23.64
N VAL A 170 -4.85 5.32 23.09
CA VAL A 170 -3.98 4.85 22.00
C VAL A 170 -3.17 3.60 22.42
N LEU A 171 -2.52 3.65 23.59
CA LEU A 171 -1.69 2.54 24.07
C LEU A 171 -2.52 1.30 24.41
N LEU A 172 -3.70 1.45 25.00
CA LEU A 172 -4.60 0.32 25.27
C LEU A 172 -5.10 -0.34 23.99
N SER A 173 -5.45 0.46 22.96
CA SER A 173 -5.83 -0.07 21.66
C SER A 173 -4.66 -0.77 20.95
N ALA A 174 -3.44 -0.25 21.09
CA ALA A 174 -2.25 -0.91 20.55
C ALA A 174 -1.99 -2.26 21.23
N LEU A 175 -2.11 -2.31 22.57
CA LEU A 175 -1.98 -3.57 23.33
C LEU A 175 -3.05 -4.59 22.93
N ASP A 176 -4.29 -4.15 22.70
CA ASP A 176 -5.36 -5.03 22.20
C ASP A 176 -4.96 -5.65 20.84
N GLY A 177 -4.46 -4.85 19.91
CA GLY A 177 -3.96 -5.37 18.64
C GLY A 177 -2.81 -6.38 18.78
N LEU A 178 -1.86 -6.12 19.70
CA LEU A 178 -0.74 -7.03 19.96
C LEU A 178 -1.23 -8.39 20.52
N LEU A 179 -2.30 -8.40 21.34
CA LEU A 179 -2.91 -9.63 21.87
C LEU A 179 -3.55 -10.50 20.78
N PHE A 180 -3.95 -9.92 19.66
CA PHE A 180 -4.40 -10.65 18.46
C PHE A 180 -3.25 -11.05 17.52
N GLY A 181 -2.00 -10.85 17.93
CA GLY A 181 -0.83 -11.13 17.09
C GLY A 181 -0.68 -10.14 15.93
N CYS A 182 -1.29 -8.96 16.03
CA CYS A 182 -1.17 -7.87 15.07
C CYS A 182 -0.09 -6.87 15.51
N GLY A 183 0.46 -6.10 14.56
CA GLY A 183 1.43 -5.03 14.84
C GLY A 183 2.83 -5.28 14.31
N ASP A 184 3.07 -6.41 13.67
CA ASP A 184 4.36 -6.75 13.06
C ASP A 184 4.70 -5.87 11.86
N ALA A 185 3.72 -5.37 11.10
CA ALA A 185 3.99 -4.40 10.05
C ALA A 185 4.37 -3.03 10.65
N VAL A 186 3.55 -2.50 11.53
CA VAL A 186 3.79 -1.24 12.24
C VAL A 186 2.69 -1.00 13.30
N ILE A 187 3.02 -0.31 14.38
CA ILE A 187 2.02 0.36 15.22
C ILE A 187 1.94 1.80 14.71
N GLY A 188 0.89 2.11 13.94
CA GLY A 188 0.75 3.36 13.20
C GLY A 188 -0.46 4.17 13.62
N VAL A 189 -0.25 5.35 14.17
CA VAL A 189 -1.30 6.27 14.64
C VAL A 189 -1.50 7.42 13.65
N ASN A 190 -2.74 7.61 13.20
CA ASN A 190 -3.13 8.85 12.53
C ASN A 190 -3.50 9.85 13.62
N PRO A 191 -2.74 10.95 13.85
CA PRO A 191 -3.06 11.90 14.89
C PRO A 191 -4.34 12.67 14.54
N ALA A 192 -5.21 12.89 15.52
CA ALA A 192 -6.38 13.75 15.36
C ALA A 192 -5.98 15.23 15.27
N GLY A 193 -4.84 15.59 15.89
CA GLY A 193 -4.20 16.91 15.81
C GLY A 193 -2.76 16.81 15.33
N ASP A 194 -2.40 17.58 14.31
CA ASP A 194 -1.08 17.57 13.66
C ASP A 194 -0.07 18.56 14.28
N SER A 195 -0.33 19.05 15.51
CA SER A 195 0.64 19.89 16.21
C SER A 195 1.91 19.10 16.53
N ILE A 196 3.05 19.77 16.45
CA ILE A 196 4.35 19.13 16.69
C ILE A 196 4.44 18.54 18.09
N GLU A 197 3.88 19.25 19.10
CA GLU A 197 3.82 18.79 20.49
C GLU A 197 3.05 17.46 20.61
N ASN A 198 1.94 17.33 19.88
CA ASN A 198 1.14 16.11 19.86
C ASN A 198 1.89 14.96 19.20
N VAL A 199 2.50 15.22 18.03
CA VAL A 199 3.30 14.21 17.30
C VAL A 199 4.48 13.74 18.15
N VAL A 200 5.20 14.66 18.81
CA VAL A 200 6.30 14.29 19.75
C VAL A 200 5.79 13.41 20.89
N ALA A 201 4.64 13.76 21.49
CA ALA A 201 4.07 12.99 22.59
C ALA A 201 3.67 11.57 22.16
N LEU A 202 3.04 11.42 20.99
CA LEU A 202 2.66 10.12 20.41
C LEU A 202 3.88 9.28 20.06
N GLU A 203 4.93 9.85 19.43
CA GLU A 203 6.16 9.12 19.10
C GLU A 203 6.84 8.57 20.36
N HIS A 204 6.96 9.38 21.42
CA HIS A 204 7.51 8.90 22.70
C HIS A 204 6.64 7.82 23.34
N ALA A 205 5.31 7.98 23.35
CA ALA A 205 4.41 7.01 23.94
C ALA A 205 4.48 5.64 23.24
N LEU A 206 4.53 5.63 21.89
CA LEU A 206 4.69 4.40 21.11
C LEU A 206 6.06 3.76 21.33
N HIS A 207 7.12 4.55 21.39
CA HIS A 207 8.47 4.07 21.67
C HIS A 207 8.57 3.44 23.08
N ASP A 208 7.97 4.07 24.07
CA ASP A 208 7.95 3.58 25.44
C ASP A 208 7.15 2.27 25.55
N LEU A 209 6.00 2.17 24.85
CA LEU A 209 5.23 0.94 24.76
C LEU A 209 6.06 -0.20 24.16
N ILE A 210 6.65 0.01 22.95
CA ILE A 210 7.46 -0.97 22.26
C ILE A 210 8.62 -1.46 23.16
N SER A 211 9.27 -0.52 23.84
CA SER A 211 10.38 -0.82 24.73
C SER A 211 9.94 -1.59 25.98
N ALA A 212 8.85 -1.18 26.63
CA ALA A 212 8.33 -1.81 27.83
C ALA A 212 7.82 -3.23 27.60
N VAL A 213 7.23 -3.48 26.42
CA VAL A 213 6.71 -4.80 26.01
C VAL A 213 7.79 -5.67 25.36
N GLY A 214 8.86 -5.05 24.87
CA GLY A 214 9.95 -5.72 24.18
C GLY A 214 9.56 -6.30 22.82
N VAL A 215 8.55 -5.74 22.18
CA VAL A 215 8.03 -6.22 20.89
C VAL A 215 8.92 -5.78 19.73
N PRO A 216 9.34 -6.69 18.83
CA PRO A 216 10.17 -6.33 17.66
C PRO A 216 9.31 -5.73 16.54
N THR A 217 8.90 -4.50 16.72
CA THR A 217 8.13 -3.74 15.72
C THR A 217 8.58 -2.28 15.68
N GLN A 218 8.15 -1.56 14.67
CA GLN A 218 8.39 -0.15 14.46
C GLN A 218 7.12 0.68 14.73
N SER A 219 7.32 1.92 15.18
CA SER A 219 6.25 2.91 15.30
C SER A 219 6.19 3.87 14.11
N CYS A 220 5.04 4.50 13.95
CA CYS A 220 4.87 5.63 13.04
C CYS A 220 3.71 6.52 13.50
N VAL A 221 3.92 7.82 13.57
CA VAL A 221 2.85 8.80 13.68
C VAL A 221 2.61 9.41 12.30
N LEU A 222 1.44 9.15 11.71
CA LEU A 222 1.13 9.45 10.31
C LEU A 222 0.75 10.94 10.12
N ALA A 223 1.62 11.83 10.54
CA ALA A 223 1.55 13.27 10.27
C ALA A 223 2.26 13.59 8.94
N HIS A 224 2.15 14.82 8.45
CA HIS A 224 2.92 15.26 7.29
C HIS A 224 4.43 15.10 7.56
N PHE A 225 5.22 14.71 6.54
CA PHE A 225 6.63 14.40 6.74
C PHE A 225 7.44 15.57 7.36
N THR A 226 7.11 16.81 7.04
CA THR A 226 7.76 17.99 7.64
C THR A 226 7.50 18.12 9.12
N THR A 227 6.30 17.77 9.60
CA THR A 227 5.96 17.74 11.02
C THR A 227 6.73 16.65 11.75
N GLN A 228 6.86 15.46 11.12
CA GLN A 228 7.65 14.37 11.68
C GLN A 228 9.15 14.72 11.75
N LEU A 229 9.69 15.40 10.73
CA LEU A 229 11.08 15.87 10.75
C LEU A 229 11.32 16.92 11.83
N GLU A 230 10.39 17.85 12.04
CA GLU A 230 10.49 18.81 13.16
C GLU A 230 10.36 18.10 14.52
N ALA A 231 9.50 17.07 14.63
CA ALA A 231 9.43 16.24 15.85
C ALA A 231 10.78 15.52 16.09
N LEU A 232 11.40 14.99 15.04
CA LEU A 232 12.72 14.36 15.10
C LEU A 232 13.80 15.35 15.58
N GLU A 233 13.82 16.57 15.07
CA GLU A 233 14.73 17.64 15.52
C GLU A 233 14.52 17.99 17.00
N ARG A 234 13.31 17.82 17.53
CA ARG A 234 13.00 17.98 18.96
C ARG A 234 13.30 16.74 19.81
N GLY A 235 13.88 15.69 19.18
CA GLY A 235 14.32 14.47 19.86
C GLY A 235 13.27 13.35 19.93
N ALA A 236 12.18 13.44 19.17
CA ALA A 236 11.20 12.34 19.08
C ALA A 236 11.84 11.11 18.40
N PRO A 237 11.54 9.89 18.90
CA PRO A 237 12.15 8.65 18.41
C PRO A 237 11.45 8.10 17.16
N VAL A 238 11.45 8.84 16.06
CA VAL A 238 10.84 8.42 14.78
C VAL A 238 11.50 7.16 14.25
N ASP A 239 10.71 6.10 14.00
CA ASP A 239 11.18 4.84 13.42
C ASP A 239 10.93 4.81 11.90
N LEU A 240 9.72 5.17 11.46
CA LEU A 240 9.36 5.27 10.03
C LEU A 240 8.94 6.70 9.70
N LEU A 241 9.37 7.18 8.54
CA LEU A 241 8.90 8.44 7.99
C LEU A 241 7.71 8.20 7.06
N PHE A 242 6.56 8.71 7.45
CA PHE A 242 5.32 8.59 6.69
C PHE A 242 5.13 9.75 5.72
N GLN A 243 4.56 9.46 4.54
CA GLN A 243 3.97 10.47 3.67
C GLN A 243 2.95 9.87 2.70
N SER A 244 1.81 10.56 2.54
CA SER A 244 0.90 10.33 1.40
C SER A 244 1.48 10.92 0.14
N ILE A 245 1.49 10.14 -0.95
CA ILE A 245 2.09 10.51 -2.23
C ILE A 245 1.11 10.34 -3.39
N GLY A 246 1.37 11.04 -4.48
CA GLY A 246 0.60 10.93 -5.72
C GLY A 246 1.46 10.61 -6.93
N GLY A 247 0.80 10.24 -8.01
CA GLY A 247 1.44 9.85 -9.27
C GLY A 247 1.75 11.01 -10.24
N THR A 248 1.57 12.24 -9.80
CA THR A 248 1.90 13.45 -10.58
C THR A 248 2.51 14.51 -9.69
N GLU A 249 3.35 15.37 -10.27
CA GLU A 249 3.90 16.54 -9.59
C GLU A 249 2.80 17.42 -9.00
N ALA A 250 1.71 17.64 -9.75
CA ALA A 250 0.58 18.45 -9.30
C ALA A 250 -0.10 17.86 -8.06
N THR A 251 -0.25 16.53 -7.98
CA THR A 251 -0.79 15.86 -6.79
C THR A 251 0.13 16.01 -5.59
N ASN A 252 1.42 15.76 -5.77
CA ASN A 252 2.41 15.90 -4.70
C ASN A 252 2.49 17.36 -4.20
N ALA A 253 2.51 18.32 -5.11
CA ALA A 253 2.48 19.74 -4.75
C ALA A 253 1.20 20.13 -3.98
N GLY A 254 0.04 19.54 -4.35
CA GLY A 254 -1.22 19.69 -3.61
C GLY A 254 -1.15 19.20 -2.16
N PHE A 255 -0.29 18.24 -1.88
CA PHE A 255 0.00 17.75 -0.51
C PHE A 255 1.18 18.47 0.16
N GLY A 256 1.81 19.43 -0.49
CA GLY A 256 3.02 20.09 0.04
C GLY A 256 4.27 19.20 -0.02
N VAL A 257 4.28 18.19 -0.89
CA VAL A 257 5.35 17.20 -1.01
C VAL A 257 6.22 17.51 -2.23
N THR A 258 7.54 17.42 -2.06
CA THR A 258 8.52 17.45 -3.14
C THR A 258 9.39 16.19 -3.09
N LEU A 259 9.86 15.72 -4.25
CA LEU A 259 10.77 14.57 -4.32
C LEU A 259 12.08 14.82 -3.56
N GLN A 260 12.56 16.05 -3.60
CA GLN A 260 13.76 16.45 -2.84
C GLN A 260 13.50 16.39 -1.33
N GLY A 261 12.36 16.91 -0.85
CA GLY A 261 12.01 16.88 0.57
C GLY A 261 11.88 15.45 1.11
N LEU A 262 11.35 14.53 0.30
CA LEU A 262 11.31 13.11 0.66
C LEU A 262 12.71 12.50 0.77
N ALA A 263 13.63 12.85 -0.13
CA ALA A 263 15.02 12.38 -0.08
C ALA A 263 15.75 12.93 1.15
N GLU A 264 15.61 14.22 1.45
CA GLU A 264 16.18 14.84 2.65
C GLU A 264 15.62 14.21 3.93
N GLY A 265 14.31 13.90 3.93
CA GLY A 265 13.63 13.22 5.04
C GLY A 265 14.14 11.80 5.27
N LEU A 266 14.33 11.03 4.20
CA LEU A 266 14.93 9.69 4.26
C LEU A 266 16.33 9.74 4.90
N GLU A 267 17.18 10.65 4.44
CA GLU A 267 18.54 10.82 4.99
C GLU A 267 18.51 11.20 6.48
N ALA A 268 17.61 12.11 6.89
CA ALA A 268 17.48 12.55 8.27
C ALA A 268 17.06 11.41 9.21
N VAL A 269 16.08 10.59 8.81
CA VAL A 269 15.64 9.46 9.64
C VAL A 269 16.70 8.37 9.71
N LEU A 270 17.36 8.02 8.59
CA LEU A 270 18.49 7.08 8.61
C LEU A 270 19.61 7.55 9.52
N ALA A 271 19.96 8.83 9.49
CA ALA A 271 20.96 9.40 10.38
C ALA A 271 20.55 9.30 11.87
N SER A 272 19.28 9.46 12.17
CA SER A 272 18.76 9.36 13.54
C SER A 272 18.76 7.94 14.11
N HIS A 273 18.79 6.92 13.25
CA HIS A 273 18.87 5.51 13.67
C HIS A 273 20.28 5.08 14.08
N VAL A 274 21.29 5.84 13.69
CA VAL A 274 22.69 5.52 14.03
C VAL A 274 22.88 5.53 15.56
N GLY A 275 23.20 4.35 16.10
CA GLY A 275 23.40 4.17 17.55
C GLY A 275 22.12 3.90 18.35
N ARG A 276 20.94 3.81 17.71
CA ARG A 276 19.72 3.27 18.32
C ARG A 276 19.67 1.76 18.13
N ASP A 277 19.29 1.04 19.20
CA ASP A 277 19.20 -0.41 19.20
C ASP A 277 17.89 -0.90 18.54
N GLY A 278 17.92 -2.17 18.10
CA GLY A 278 16.72 -2.89 17.62
C GLY A 278 16.43 -2.75 16.13
N PHE A 279 17.19 -1.96 15.36
CA PHE A 279 17.08 -1.91 13.91
C PHE A 279 17.91 -3.02 13.26
N ILE A 280 17.32 -3.72 12.28
CA ILE A 280 17.96 -4.81 11.52
C ILE A 280 18.09 -4.50 10.04
N GLY A 281 17.61 -3.34 9.60
CA GLY A 281 17.69 -2.85 8.23
C GLY A 281 17.33 -1.38 8.11
N ASP A 282 17.51 -0.85 6.90
CA ASP A 282 17.49 0.57 6.57
C ASP A 282 16.25 1.00 5.75
N ASN A 283 15.23 0.14 5.63
CA ASN A 283 13.97 0.54 5.03
C ASN A 283 13.17 1.34 6.06
N VAL A 284 13.05 2.67 5.88
CA VAL A 284 12.46 3.57 6.89
C VAL A 284 11.31 4.42 6.35
N MET A 285 11.01 4.34 5.05
CA MET A 285 9.91 5.10 4.45
C MET A 285 8.60 4.30 4.52
N TYR A 286 7.52 4.98 4.86
CA TYR A 286 6.17 4.46 4.78
C TYR A 286 5.32 5.37 3.91
N PHE A 287 4.85 4.86 2.77
CA PHE A 287 4.01 5.62 1.85
C PHE A 287 2.58 5.13 1.84
N GLU A 288 1.65 6.07 1.76
CA GLU A 288 0.24 5.78 1.45
C GLU A 288 -0.19 6.48 0.18
N THR A 289 -1.08 5.83 -0.55
CA THR A 289 -1.73 6.33 -1.76
C THR A 289 -3.04 5.56 -1.96
N GLY A 290 -3.78 5.81 -3.02
CA GLY A 290 -5.02 5.09 -3.33
C GLY A 290 -5.64 5.60 -4.62
N GLN A 291 -6.38 4.73 -5.31
CA GLN A 291 -7.11 5.14 -6.51
C GLN A 291 -8.11 6.25 -6.17
N GLY A 292 -8.05 7.34 -6.93
CA GLY A 292 -8.82 8.56 -6.65
C GLY A 292 -8.00 9.70 -6.03
N THR A 293 -6.85 9.43 -5.41
CA THR A 293 -6.01 10.44 -4.75
C THR A 293 -5.68 11.62 -5.67
N ALA A 294 -5.21 11.37 -6.90
CA ALA A 294 -4.87 12.44 -7.83
C ALA A 294 -6.09 13.23 -8.34
N LEU A 295 -7.25 12.56 -8.41
CA LEU A 295 -8.50 13.20 -8.83
C LEU A 295 -9.07 14.08 -7.71
N SER A 296 -8.93 13.68 -6.45
CA SER A 296 -9.47 14.41 -5.29
C SER A 296 -8.87 15.81 -5.13
N VAL A 297 -7.66 16.02 -5.62
CA VAL A 297 -6.95 17.31 -5.59
C VAL A 297 -6.84 17.96 -6.97
N ASP A 298 -7.61 17.48 -7.97
CA ASP A 298 -7.56 17.93 -9.38
C ASP A 298 -6.14 17.90 -9.96
N GLY A 299 -5.31 16.96 -9.47
CA GLY A 299 -3.89 16.83 -9.83
C GLY A 299 -3.61 15.80 -10.92
N HIS A 300 -4.63 15.12 -11.47
CA HIS A 300 -4.45 13.96 -12.34
C HIS A 300 -3.97 14.28 -13.77
N GLY A 301 -4.01 15.53 -14.22
CA GLY A 301 -3.51 15.93 -15.54
C GLY A 301 -4.15 15.22 -16.74
N GLY A 302 -5.40 14.74 -16.62
CA GLY A 302 -6.10 13.95 -17.62
C GLY A 302 -5.71 12.49 -17.69
N ILE A 303 -4.91 12.00 -16.74
CA ILE A 303 -4.56 10.59 -16.55
C ILE A 303 -5.66 9.92 -15.71
N ASP A 304 -6.00 8.67 -16.04
CA ASP A 304 -6.97 7.87 -15.27
C ASP A 304 -6.42 7.46 -13.90
N GLN A 305 -7.35 7.18 -12.97
CA GLN A 305 -7.00 6.93 -11.58
C GLN A 305 -6.10 5.70 -11.37
N LEU A 306 -6.23 4.65 -12.18
CA LEU A 306 -5.35 3.48 -12.09
C LEU A 306 -3.90 3.81 -12.50
N THR A 307 -3.74 4.59 -13.57
CA THR A 307 -2.41 5.04 -14.00
C THR A 307 -1.78 6.01 -13.00
N CYS A 308 -2.56 6.94 -12.44
CA CYS A 308 -2.09 7.82 -11.37
C CYS A 308 -1.58 7.02 -10.17
N GLU A 309 -2.33 6.00 -9.76
CA GLU A 309 -1.94 5.11 -8.65
C GLU A 309 -0.63 4.35 -8.95
N ALA A 310 -0.53 3.74 -10.13
CA ALA A 310 0.71 3.08 -10.54
C ALA A 310 1.91 4.03 -10.54
N ARG A 311 1.73 5.28 -10.97
CA ARG A 311 2.80 6.29 -10.99
C ARG A 311 3.21 6.71 -9.57
N ALA A 312 2.29 6.74 -8.60
CA ALA A 312 2.63 6.92 -7.18
C ALA A 312 3.53 5.78 -6.68
N TYR A 313 3.29 4.55 -7.14
CA TYR A 313 4.23 3.43 -6.87
C TYR A 313 5.60 3.63 -7.52
N GLY A 314 5.64 4.31 -8.67
CA GLY A 314 6.92 4.75 -9.27
C GLY A 314 7.68 5.72 -8.38
N VAL A 315 6.99 6.64 -7.72
CA VAL A 315 7.58 7.53 -6.70
C VAL A 315 8.06 6.70 -5.50
N ALA A 316 7.20 5.86 -4.91
CA ALA A 316 7.56 5.04 -3.76
C ALA A 316 8.82 4.20 -4.01
N ARG A 317 8.93 3.58 -5.19
CA ARG A 317 10.06 2.71 -5.57
C ARG A 317 11.42 3.40 -5.50
N ALA A 318 11.47 4.71 -5.75
CA ALA A 318 12.71 5.47 -5.72
C ALA A 318 13.32 5.62 -4.32
N PHE A 319 12.53 5.36 -3.26
CA PHE A 319 12.93 5.53 -1.86
C PHE A 319 13.08 4.21 -1.09
N ASP A 320 13.01 3.06 -1.75
CA ASP A 320 13.14 1.72 -1.15
C ASP A 320 12.38 1.57 0.19
N PRO A 321 11.03 1.76 0.20
CA PRO A 321 10.25 1.90 1.41
C PRO A 321 10.17 0.60 2.21
N PHE A 322 9.94 0.72 3.53
CA PHE A 322 9.57 -0.40 4.37
C PHE A 322 8.14 -0.88 4.08
N LEU A 323 7.19 0.06 3.91
CA LEU A 323 5.78 -0.22 3.63
C LEU A 323 5.26 0.72 2.54
N VAL A 324 4.42 0.18 1.66
CA VAL A 324 3.55 0.95 0.76
C VAL A 324 2.13 0.47 0.95
N ASN A 325 1.22 1.35 1.34
CA ASN A 325 -0.18 1.04 1.56
C ASN A 325 -1.06 1.70 0.50
N SER A 326 -1.90 0.92 -0.16
CA SER A 326 -3.01 1.46 -0.94
C SER A 326 -4.26 1.49 -0.08
N VAL A 327 -4.83 2.68 0.10
CA VAL A 327 -6.05 2.91 0.87
C VAL A 327 -7.24 2.85 -0.07
N VAL A 328 -7.93 1.71 -0.10
CA VAL A 328 -8.98 1.43 -1.07
C VAL A 328 -10.34 1.85 -0.51
N GLY A 329 -11.00 2.81 -1.15
CA GLY A 329 -12.35 3.24 -0.77
C GLY A 329 -12.46 4.33 0.30
N PHE A 330 -11.36 4.77 0.89
CA PHE A 330 -11.35 5.83 1.91
C PHE A 330 -11.72 7.21 1.35
N ILE A 331 -11.28 7.55 0.14
CA ILE A 331 -11.49 8.90 -0.43
C ILE A 331 -12.98 9.18 -0.68
N GLY A 332 -13.75 8.12 -1.02
CA GLY A 332 -15.22 8.22 -1.12
C GLY A 332 -15.82 7.60 -2.38
N PRO A 333 -17.16 7.51 -2.43
CA PRO A 333 -17.91 6.85 -3.50
C PRO A 333 -17.80 7.56 -4.85
N GLU A 334 -17.38 8.82 -4.88
CA GLU A 334 -17.13 9.58 -6.10
C GLU A 334 -15.95 9.03 -6.92
N TYR A 335 -15.07 8.23 -6.29
CA TYR A 335 -13.91 7.61 -6.95
C TYR A 335 -14.04 6.10 -7.09
N LEU A 336 -14.54 5.39 -6.05
CA LEU A 336 -14.87 3.96 -6.05
C LEU A 336 -16.27 3.79 -5.43
N ALA A 337 -17.30 3.63 -6.25
CA ALA A 337 -18.69 3.79 -5.83
C ALA A 337 -19.28 2.56 -5.14
N ASN A 338 -18.70 1.37 -5.32
CA ASN A 338 -19.30 0.12 -4.88
C ASN A 338 -18.24 -0.97 -4.66
N GLU A 339 -18.68 -2.07 -4.05
CA GLU A 339 -17.86 -3.26 -3.74
C GLU A 339 -17.05 -3.77 -4.94
N ARG A 340 -17.64 -3.79 -6.15
CA ARG A 340 -16.96 -4.29 -7.35
C ARG A 340 -15.79 -3.41 -7.74
N GLU A 341 -15.95 -2.09 -7.66
CA GLU A 341 -14.89 -1.12 -7.95
C GLU A 341 -13.79 -1.21 -6.88
N ILE A 342 -14.15 -1.35 -5.59
CA ILE A 342 -13.20 -1.51 -4.47
C ILE A 342 -12.39 -2.80 -4.62
N MET A 343 -13.06 -3.95 -4.80
CA MET A 343 -12.38 -5.23 -4.95
C MET A 343 -11.43 -5.24 -6.16
N ARG A 344 -11.88 -4.65 -7.26
CA ARG A 344 -11.05 -4.55 -8.46
C ARG A 344 -9.83 -3.65 -8.22
N ALA A 345 -10.01 -2.49 -7.61
CA ALA A 345 -8.94 -1.56 -7.28
C ALA A 345 -7.89 -2.19 -6.35
N GLY A 346 -8.30 -2.83 -5.26
CA GLY A 346 -7.36 -3.47 -4.34
C GLY A 346 -6.50 -4.56 -4.99
N LEU A 347 -7.08 -5.36 -5.90
CA LEU A 347 -6.32 -6.38 -6.63
C LEU A 347 -5.38 -5.77 -7.70
N GLU A 348 -5.79 -4.70 -8.37
CA GLU A 348 -4.96 -3.97 -9.32
C GLU A 348 -3.76 -3.31 -8.61
N ASP A 349 -4.02 -2.62 -7.51
CA ASP A 349 -3.02 -1.90 -6.71
C ASP A 349 -1.98 -2.86 -6.15
N HIS A 350 -2.43 -3.97 -5.55
CA HIS A 350 -1.55 -5.02 -5.08
C HIS A 350 -0.67 -5.59 -6.20
N PHE A 351 -1.27 -5.95 -7.34
CA PHE A 351 -0.52 -6.48 -8.49
C PHE A 351 0.51 -5.49 -9.01
N MET A 352 0.11 -4.22 -9.21
CA MET A 352 1.00 -3.21 -9.78
C MET A 352 2.19 -2.94 -8.87
N GLY A 353 1.95 -2.75 -7.57
CA GLY A 353 3.04 -2.51 -6.62
C GLY A 353 3.97 -3.72 -6.48
N LYS A 354 3.43 -4.95 -6.41
CA LYS A 354 4.25 -6.17 -6.36
C LYS A 354 5.11 -6.33 -7.60
N LEU A 355 4.55 -6.05 -8.79
CA LEU A 355 5.31 -6.16 -10.05
C LEU A 355 6.43 -5.12 -10.14
N LEU A 356 6.24 -3.95 -9.53
CA LEU A 356 7.26 -2.91 -9.39
C LEU A 356 8.27 -3.18 -8.24
N GLY A 357 8.11 -4.26 -7.49
CA GLY A 357 9.02 -4.67 -6.42
C GLY A 357 8.74 -4.05 -5.05
N LEU A 358 7.54 -3.52 -4.84
CA LEU A 358 7.16 -2.83 -3.61
C LEU A 358 6.57 -3.76 -2.54
N PRO A 359 6.78 -3.46 -1.26
CA PRO A 359 6.20 -4.15 -0.11
C PRO A 359 4.74 -3.73 0.09
N MET A 360 3.84 -4.21 -0.78
CA MET A 360 2.47 -3.78 -0.86
C MET A 360 1.61 -4.25 0.30
N GLY A 361 1.02 -3.29 1.00
CA GLY A 361 -0.13 -3.46 1.87
C GLY A 361 -1.38 -2.85 1.26
N ILE A 362 -2.53 -3.35 1.70
CA ILE A 362 -3.83 -2.81 1.30
C ILE A 362 -4.65 -2.52 2.55
N ASP A 363 -5.07 -1.27 2.71
CA ASP A 363 -6.15 -0.92 3.62
C ASP A 363 -7.47 -1.21 2.92
N ILE A 364 -8.08 -2.32 3.34
CA ILE A 364 -9.33 -2.83 2.77
C ILE A 364 -10.48 -2.11 3.46
N CYS A 365 -10.80 -0.93 2.97
CA CYS A 365 -11.73 -0.04 3.65
C CYS A 365 -12.82 0.52 2.74
N TYR A 366 -13.84 1.05 3.37
CA TYR A 366 -14.90 1.82 2.72
C TYR A 366 -15.50 2.83 3.71
N THR A 367 -16.02 3.93 3.19
CA THR A 367 -16.80 4.90 3.98
C THR A 367 -18.27 4.52 3.98
N ASN A 368 -19.03 5.03 4.94
CA ASN A 368 -20.48 4.74 5.11
C ASN A 368 -21.37 5.11 3.91
N HIS A 369 -20.83 5.86 2.93
CA HIS A 369 -21.57 6.30 1.75
C HIS A 369 -21.37 5.39 0.53
N VAL A 370 -20.45 4.43 0.61
CA VAL A 370 -20.15 3.49 -0.47
C VAL A 370 -21.12 2.32 -0.42
N GLU A 371 -21.51 1.80 -1.58
CA GLU A 371 -22.30 0.57 -1.69
C GLU A 371 -21.39 -0.67 -1.46
N ALA A 372 -20.97 -0.84 -0.21
CA ALA A 372 -20.16 -1.95 0.27
C ALA A 372 -20.58 -2.33 1.69
N ASN A 373 -20.13 -3.48 2.17
CA ASN A 373 -20.39 -3.98 3.51
C ASN A 373 -19.21 -4.82 4.01
N GLN A 374 -19.31 -5.40 5.21
CA GLN A 374 -18.26 -6.21 5.81
C GLN A 374 -17.91 -7.45 4.97
N ASP A 375 -18.88 -8.07 4.29
CA ASP A 375 -18.60 -9.20 3.38
C ASP A 375 -17.63 -8.80 2.25
N THR A 376 -17.68 -7.53 1.81
CA THR A 376 -16.76 -7.00 0.79
C THR A 376 -15.32 -6.97 1.32
N THR A 377 -15.11 -6.50 2.55
CA THR A 377 -13.78 -6.46 3.19
C THR A 377 -13.25 -7.87 3.44
N ASP A 378 -14.08 -8.78 3.95
CA ASP A 378 -13.70 -10.17 4.21
C ASP A 378 -13.28 -10.90 2.93
N GLN A 379 -14.04 -10.74 1.86
CA GLN A 379 -13.71 -11.36 0.57
C GLN A 379 -12.39 -10.81 0.01
N LEU A 380 -12.22 -9.49 0.01
CA LEU A 380 -11.00 -8.88 -0.50
C LEU A 380 -9.78 -9.23 0.36
N LEU A 381 -9.93 -9.30 1.68
CA LEU A 381 -8.90 -9.75 2.62
C LEU A 381 -8.39 -11.16 2.28
N ILE A 382 -9.31 -12.12 2.07
CA ILE A 382 -8.97 -13.49 1.68
C ILE A 382 -8.25 -13.53 0.33
N LEU A 383 -8.72 -12.77 -0.66
CA LEU A 383 -8.11 -12.71 -2.00
C LEU A 383 -6.69 -12.15 -1.93
N LEU A 384 -6.47 -11.06 -1.19
CA LEU A 384 -5.17 -10.41 -1.05
C LEU A 384 -4.19 -11.27 -0.24
N ALA A 385 -4.62 -11.88 0.86
CA ALA A 385 -3.81 -12.82 1.61
C ALA A 385 -3.37 -14.00 0.73
N THR A 386 -4.28 -14.56 -0.07
CA THR A 386 -3.97 -15.62 -1.04
C THR A 386 -3.02 -15.13 -2.15
N ALA A 387 -3.14 -13.87 -2.56
CA ALA A 387 -2.26 -13.26 -3.57
C ALA A 387 -0.88 -12.86 -3.03
N GLY A 388 -0.60 -13.07 -1.72
CA GLY A 388 0.69 -12.79 -1.11
C GLY A 388 0.92 -11.32 -0.81
N CYS A 389 -0.12 -10.61 -0.36
CA CYS A 389 -0.02 -9.26 0.17
C CYS A 389 0.98 -9.23 1.33
N ASN A 390 1.80 -8.18 1.43
CA ASN A 390 2.81 -8.09 2.49
C ASN A 390 2.17 -7.80 3.85
N PHE A 391 1.15 -6.94 3.88
CA PHE A 391 0.44 -6.61 5.10
C PHE A 391 -0.97 -6.07 4.81
N VAL A 392 -1.79 -6.06 5.85
CA VAL A 392 -3.12 -5.47 5.83
C VAL A 392 -3.28 -4.53 7.02
N MET A 393 -4.30 -3.69 6.98
CA MET A 393 -4.67 -2.83 8.11
C MET A 393 -5.42 -3.64 9.17
N GLY A 394 -5.29 -3.25 10.44
CA GLY A 394 -6.10 -3.73 11.53
C GLY A 394 -6.58 -2.55 12.38
N VAL A 395 -7.89 -2.47 12.61
CA VAL A 395 -8.54 -1.47 13.46
C VAL A 395 -9.39 -2.15 14.54
N PRO A 396 -9.65 -1.49 15.68
CA PRO A 396 -10.52 -2.04 16.70
C PRO A 396 -11.94 -2.27 16.16
N GLY A 397 -12.45 -3.50 16.22
CA GLY A 397 -13.84 -3.80 15.88
C GLY A 397 -14.27 -3.47 14.45
N SER A 398 -13.35 -3.44 13.49
CA SER A 398 -13.58 -3.08 12.08
C SER A 398 -14.03 -1.63 11.83
N ASP A 399 -14.00 -0.77 12.85
CA ASP A 399 -14.49 0.61 12.76
C ASP A 399 -13.46 1.59 13.28
N ASP A 400 -12.92 2.45 12.41
CA ASP A 400 -12.07 3.55 12.82
C ASP A 400 -12.92 4.75 13.19
N VAL A 401 -13.10 4.93 14.49
CA VAL A 401 -13.98 5.98 15.05
C VAL A 401 -13.41 7.39 14.89
N MET A 402 -12.12 7.54 14.64
CA MET A 402 -11.49 8.83 14.40
C MET A 402 -11.60 9.26 12.94
N LEU A 403 -11.25 8.37 12.00
CA LEU A 403 -11.32 8.61 10.56
C LEU A 403 -12.70 8.32 9.95
N ASN A 404 -13.60 7.71 10.73
CA ASN A 404 -14.98 7.44 10.34
C ASN A 404 -15.13 6.58 9.08
N TYR A 405 -14.41 5.45 9.04
CA TYR A 405 -14.51 4.46 7.97
C TYR A 405 -14.43 3.03 8.53
N GLN A 406 -14.87 2.06 7.76
CA GLN A 406 -14.78 0.64 8.07
C GLN A 406 -13.56 0.03 7.37
N SER A 407 -12.89 -0.90 8.08
CA SER A 407 -11.75 -1.66 7.59
C SER A 407 -11.75 -3.07 8.20
N THR A 408 -10.62 -3.76 8.16
CA THR A 408 -10.46 -5.09 8.78
C THR A 408 -10.21 -4.96 10.28
N SER A 409 -10.81 -5.83 11.09
CA SER A 409 -10.53 -5.91 12.52
C SER A 409 -9.25 -6.69 12.82
N TYR A 410 -8.75 -6.59 14.06
CA TYR A 410 -7.69 -7.46 14.55
C TYR A 410 -8.08 -8.94 14.50
N HIS A 411 -9.37 -9.25 14.76
CA HIS A 411 -9.92 -10.61 14.66
C HIS A 411 -9.89 -11.12 13.22
N ASP A 412 -10.31 -10.30 12.24
CA ASP A 412 -10.32 -10.69 10.84
C ASP A 412 -8.90 -10.95 10.33
N ALA A 413 -7.95 -10.11 10.76
CA ALA A 413 -6.55 -10.26 10.41
C ALA A 413 -5.94 -11.55 11.00
N ALA A 414 -6.23 -11.85 12.28
CA ALA A 414 -5.82 -13.11 12.91
C ALA A 414 -6.49 -14.32 12.25
N GLY A 415 -7.80 -14.22 11.99
CA GLY A 415 -8.59 -15.28 11.35
C GLY A 415 -8.12 -15.61 9.94
N VAL A 416 -7.80 -14.60 9.12
CA VAL A 416 -7.29 -14.85 7.76
C VAL A 416 -5.91 -15.49 7.75
N ARG A 417 -5.02 -15.12 8.68
CA ARG A 417 -3.72 -15.80 8.82
C ARG A 417 -3.92 -17.31 9.06
N GLU A 418 -4.81 -17.67 9.96
CA GLU A 418 -5.13 -19.09 10.22
C GLU A 418 -5.75 -19.75 8.99
N LEU A 419 -6.69 -19.09 8.31
CA LEU A 419 -7.40 -19.61 7.15
C LEU A 419 -6.47 -19.93 5.97
N VAL A 420 -5.50 -19.05 5.69
CA VAL A 420 -4.58 -19.21 4.55
C VAL A 420 -3.25 -19.86 4.93
N GLY A 421 -3.01 -20.14 6.22
CA GLY A 421 -1.76 -20.67 6.72
C GLY A 421 -0.61 -19.67 6.64
N ALA A 422 -0.89 -18.38 6.80
CA ALA A 422 0.12 -17.35 6.90
C ALA A 422 0.56 -17.13 8.34
N CYS A 423 1.78 -16.59 8.52
CA CYS A 423 2.34 -16.26 9.83
C CYS A 423 2.73 -14.77 9.90
N PRO A 424 2.95 -14.23 11.11
CA PRO A 424 3.55 -12.93 11.32
C PRO A 424 5.00 -12.86 10.83
N ALA A 425 5.61 -11.66 10.90
CA ALA A 425 7.04 -11.49 10.71
C ALA A 425 7.82 -12.42 11.64
N PRO A 426 8.94 -13.04 11.20
CA PRO A 426 9.62 -14.08 11.99
C PRO A 426 10.04 -13.64 13.38
N GLU A 427 10.59 -12.43 13.52
CA GLU A 427 11.03 -11.88 14.79
C GLU A 427 9.84 -11.60 15.73
N PHE A 428 8.71 -11.21 15.16
CA PHE A 428 7.47 -10.96 15.88
C PHE A 428 6.80 -12.28 16.30
N GLU A 429 6.80 -13.30 15.44
CA GLU A 429 6.28 -14.64 15.76
C GLU A 429 7.06 -15.25 16.94
N GLU A 430 8.39 -15.12 16.96
CA GLU A 430 9.21 -15.56 18.08
C GLU A 430 8.83 -14.84 19.39
N TRP A 431 8.59 -13.53 19.35
CA TRP A 431 8.13 -12.76 20.49
C TRP A 431 6.73 -13.21 20.97
N LEU A 432 5.80 -13.47 20.06
CA LEU A 432 4.45 -13.98 20.40
C LEU A 432 4.51 -15.33 21.13
N GLU A 433 5.38 -16.24 20.72
CA GLU A 433 5.61 -17.53 21.39
C GLU A 433 6.24 -17.33 22.77
N GLN A 434 7.23 -16.44 22.89
CA GLN A 434 7.90 -16.15 24.17
C GLN A 434 6.96 -15.52 25.21
N THR A 435 6.00 -14.72 24.78
CA THR A 435 5.01 -14.08 25.64
C THR A 435 3.79 -14.96 25.94
N GLY A 436 3.65 -16.09 25.25
CA GLY A 436 2.51 -17.01 25.38
C GLY A 436 1.23 -16.50 24.68
N ILE A 437 1.33 -15.45 23.87
CA ILE A 437 0.22 -14.98 23.01
C ILE A 437 -0.03 -16.02 21.90
N TYR A 438 1.04 -16.59 21.34
CA TYR A 438 0.96 -17.76 20.47
C TYR A 438 1.40 -19.03 21.20
N GLU A 439 0.81 -20.14 20.78
CA GLU A 439 1.22 -21.50 21.16
C GLU A 439 1.17 -22.38 19.89
N GLY A 440 2.34 -22.79 19.42
CA GLY A 440 2.48 -23.58 18.20
C GLY A 440 2.04 -22.84 16.93
N GLY A 441 2.32 -21.54 16.82
CA GLY A 441 2.01 -20.71 15.67
C GLY A 441 0.55 -20.24 15.56
N LYS A 442 -0.23 -20.36 16.65
CA LYS A 442 -1.64 -19.94 16.72
C LYS A 442 -1.91 -19.14 17.99
N LEU A 443 -2.94 -18.30 17.94
CA LEU A 443 -3.42 -17.60 19.12
C LEU A 443 -3.77 -18.61 20.24
N SER A 444 -3.19 -18.38 21.42
CA SER A 444 -3.44 -19.20 22.60
C SER A 444 -4.80 -18.90 23.23
N GLU A 445 -5.29 -19.81 24.10
CA GLU A 445 -6.49 -19.54 24.90
C GLU A 445 -6.33 -18.29 25.78
N LEU A 446 -5.11 -17.98 26.22
CA LEU A 446 -4.80 -16.78 27.01
C LEU A 446 -5.15 -15.50 26.21
N ALA A 447 -4.78 -15.44 24.95
CA ALA A 447 -5.09 -14.31 24.07
C ALA A 447 -6.60 -14.19 23.78
N ALA A 448 -7.32 -15.34 23.76
CA ALA A 448 -8.75 -15.38 23.43
C ALA A 448 -9.70 -15.05 24.60
N THR A 449 -9.23 -14.99 25.85
CA THR A 449 -10.10 -15.01 27.04
C THR A 449 -10.36 -13.65 27.71
N GLY A 450 -10.06 -12.52 27.10
CA GLY A 450 -10.48 -11.19 27.59
C GLY A 450 -9.54 -10.59 28.66
N PRO A 451 -10.06 -9.92 29.73
CA PRO A 451 -9.23 -9.07 30.59
C PRO A 451 -8.04 -9.76 31.26
N ASP A 452 -8.05 -11.08 31.37
CA ASP A 452 -6.91 -11.85 31.89
C ASP A 452 -5.74 -11.89 30.88
N SER A 453 -5.98 -11.67 29.61
CA SER A 453 -4.94 -11.58 28.58
C SER A 453 -4.01 -10.37 28.76
N LEU A 454 -4.51 -9.25 29.32
CA LEU A 454 -3.68 -8.12 29.72
C LEU A 454 -2.70 -8.46 30.87
N LEU A 455 -2.89 -9.61 31.56
CA LEU A 455 -1.93 -10.08 32.56
C LEU A 455 -0.57 -10.39 31.94
N ALA A 456 -0.50 -10.74 30.65
CA ALA A 456 0.77 -10.90 29.94
C ALA A 456 1.60 -9.61 29.95
N PHE A 457 0.94 -8.46 29.99
CA PHE A 457 1.55 -7.13 29.99
C PHE A 457 1.42 -6.37 31.34
N THR A 458 1.02 -7.03 32.44
CA THR A 458 0.69 -6.36 33.72
C THR A 458 1.82 -5.48 34.23
N ASN A 459 3.08 -5.88 34.06
CA ASN A 459 4.22 -5.08 34.52
C ASN A 459 4.44 -3.88 33.60
N SER A 460 4.38 -4.08 32.28
CA SER A 460 4.54 -3.02 31.29
C SER A 460 3.41 -1.98 31.36
N VAL A 461 2.16 -2.43 31.56
CA VAL A 461 0.98 -1.60 31.80
C VAL A 461 1.19 -0.69 33.01
N LYS A 462 1.72 -1.23 34.12
CA LYS A 462 2.03 -0.45 35.33
C LYS A 462 3.18 0.53 35.14
N GLU A 463 4.23 0.14 34.41
CA GLU A 463 5.36 1.01 34.09
C GLU A 463 4.93 2.20 33.21
N LEU A 464 3.98 1.99 32.31
CA LEU A 464 3.41 3.01 31.45
C LEU A 464 2.35 3.87 32.17
N GLY A 465 1.96 3.54 33.40
CA GLY A 465 0.95 4.25 34.16
C GLY A 465 -0.49 4.06 33.67
N LEU A 466 -0.76 2.95 32.99
CA LEU A 466 -2.06 2.55 32.44
C LEU A 466 -2.87 1.70 33.44
#